data_7096a7f646464c267e200f3c5ab18087
#
_entry.id   7096a7f646464c267e200f3c5ab18087
#
_cell.length_a   1.000
_cell.length_b   1.000
_cell.length_c   1.000
_cell.angle_alpha   90.00
_cell.angle_beta   90.00
_cell.angle_gamma   90.00
#
_symmetry.space_group_name_H-M   'P 1'
#
loop_
_entity.id
_entity.type
_entity.pdbx_description
1 polymer ?
#
loop_
_entity_poly.entity_id
_entity_poly.type
_entity_poly.pdbx_seq_one_letter_code
_entity_poly.pdbx_strand_id
1 'polypeptide(L)'
;MALPRALDPTGVILVDKPAGPSSFAIVADLRRRTRARTGHAGTLDPFATGLLLLLSGRATKLASCFVGLDKRYITDVALTARTSTGDPEGEVVEELSPPSRDELEARLARLRGEVELPIPAASAVKIGGERAYKLARRGVRVEMPTRRSTISALDVITYSESEVRLDLRVSSGTYVRAVADALGGHCRTLRRLEIGPFSVDEADPQRFIPPDDALGRL
;
A
#
# COMPACT_ATOMS: atom_id res chain seq x y z
N MET A 1 -6.91 -31.21 -35.96
CA MET A 1 -5.86 -30.69 -35.08
C MET A 1 -6.55 -29.74 -34.08
N ALA A 2 -6.77 -30.20 -32.84
CA ALA A 2 -7.43 -29.39 -31.84
C ALA A 2 -6.52 -28.21 -31.42
N LEU A 3 -7.04 -26.98 -31.49
CA LEU A 3 -6.35 -25.81 -30.99
C LEU A 3 -6.03 -26.03 -29.49
N PRO A 4 -4.84 -25.65 -29.01
CA PRO A 4 -4.51 -25.78 -27.61
C PRO A 4 -5.56 -25.04 -26.79
N ARG A 5 -6.12 -25.73 -25.79
CA ARG A 5 -7.08 -25.19 -24.81
C ARG A 5 -6.50 -23.88 -24.29
N ALA A 6 -7.16 -22.78 -24.55
CA ALA A 6 -6.77 -21.50 -23.97
C ALA A 6 -6.59 -21.71 -22.47
N LEU A 7 -5.40 -21.40 -21.93
CA LEU A 7 -5.12 -21.44 -20.50
C LEU A 7 -6.25 -20.71 -19.80
N ASP A 8 -6.96 -21.39 -18.89
CA ASP A 8 -7.96 -20.74 -18.07
C ASP A 8 -7.20 -19.69 -17.22
N PRO A 9 -7.36 -18.38 -17.49
CA PRO A 9 -6.61 -17.34 -16.80
C PRO A 9 -7.16 -17.07 -15.41
N THR A 10 -7.65 -18.11 -14.74
CA THR A 10 -8.19 -18.04 -13.38
C THR A 10 -7.10 -18.32 -12.37
N GLY A 11 -6.87 -17.39 -11.44
CA GLY A 11 -5.90 -17.57 -10.36
C GLY A 11 -5.52 -16.28 -9.65
N VAL A 12 -4.66 -16.45 -8.66
CA VAL A 12 -3.95 -15.37 -7.95
C VAL A 12 -2.61 -15.17 -8.62
N ILE A 13 -2.24 -13.93 -8.90
CA ILE A 13 -0.97 -13.57 -9.52
C ILE A 13 -0.24 -12.59 -8.61
N LEU A 14 1.01 -12.87 -8.31
CA LEU A 14 1.88 -12.02 -7.50
C LEU A 14 2.75 -11.17 -8.45
N VAL A 15 2.66 -9.86 -8.30
CA VAL A 15 3.39 -8.90 -9.14
C VAL A 15 4.24 -8.00 -8.27
N ASP A 16 5.53 -7.88 -8.58
CA ASP A 16 6.36 -6.80 -8.03
C ASP A 16 6.08 -5.53 -8.85
N LYS A 17 5.21 -4.67 -8.30
CA LYS A 17 4.82 -3.42 -8.96
C LYS A 17 6.01 -2.44 -8.94
N PRO A 18 6.45 -1.91 -10.08
CA PRO A 18 7.43 -0.83 -10.12
C PRO A 18 6.81 0.49 -9.67
N ALA A 19 7.63 1.48 -9.34
CA ALA A 19 7.21 2.87 -9.17
C ALA A 19 6.66 3.46 -10.48
N GLY A 20 5.72 4.39 -10.38
CA GLY A 20 5.11 5.11 -11.50
C GLY A 20 3.70 4.62 -11.85
N PRO A 21 3.48 3.40 -12.34
CA PRO A 21 2.13 2.97 -12.70
C PRO A 21 1.22 2.79 -11.48
N SER A 22 -0.04 3.18 -11.60
CA SER A 22 -1.04 2.87 -10.57
C SER A 22 -1.34 1.37 -10.51
N SER A 23 -1.83 0.88 -9.36
CA SER A 23 -2.30 -0.51 -9.23
C SER A 23 -3.35 -0.87 -10.28
N PHE A 24 -4.21 0.10 -10.66
CA PHE A 24 -5.20 -0.10 -11.72
C PHE A 24 -4.57 -0.24 -13.11
N ALA A 25 -3.47 0.44 -13.39
CA ALA A 25 -2.75 0.29 -14.66
C ALA A 25 -2.19 -1.14 -14.82
N ILE A 26 -1.65 -1.72 -13.72
CA ILE A 26 -1.18 -3.12 -13.72
C ILE A 26 -2.35 -4.10 -13.95
N VAL A 27 -3.49 -3.87 -13.30
CA VAL A 27 -4.73 -4.65 -13.52
C VAL A 27 -5.17 -4.55 -14.97
N ALA A 28 -5.17 -3.34 -15.56
CA ALA A 28 -5.58 -3.11 -16.94
C ALA A 28 -4.65 -3.82 -17.94
N ASP A 29 -3.35 -3.87 -17.66
CA ASP A 29 -2.39 -4.61 -18.48
C ASP A 29 -2.65 -6.11 -18.45
N LEU A 30 -2.78 -6.71 -17.28
CA LEU A 30 -3.11 -8.14 -17.15
C LEU A 30 -4.44 -8.45 -17.84
N ARG A 31 -5.46 -7.59 -17.69
CA ARG A 31 -6.77 -7.74 -18.32
C ARG A 31 -6.69 -7.76 -19.85
N ARG A 32 -5.84 -6.90 -20.45
CA ARG A 32 -5.62 -6.87 -21.91
C ARG A 32 -4.99 -8.18 -22.38
N ARG A 33 -3.97 -8.69 -21.65
CA ARG A 33 -3.26 -9.92 -22.01
C ARG A 33 -4.13 -11.17 -21.87
N THR A 34 -4.91 -11.26 -20.80
CA THR A 34 -5.70 -12.46 -20.49
C THR A 34 -7.12 -12.43 -21.03
N ARG A 35 -7.67 -11.24 -21.33
CA ARG A 35 -9.08 -11.00 -21.66
C ARG A 35 -10.04 -11.47 -20.56
N ALA A 36 -9.54 -11.72 -19.35
CA ALA A 36 -10.31 -12.17 -18.22
C ALA A 36 -10.67 -10.99 -17.29
N ARG A 37 -11.75 -11.17 -16.51
CA ARG A 37 -12.05 -10.26 -15.41
C ARG A 37 -10.86 -10.25 -14.45
N THR A 38 -10.34 -9.08 -14.12
CA THR A 38 -9.17 -8.92 -13.26
C THR A 38 -9.41 -7.83 -12.23
N GLY A 39 -8.91 -8.04 -11.02
CA GLY A 39 -8.90 -7.09 -9.90
C GLY A 39 -7.62 -7.22 -9.09
N HIS A 40 -7.51 -6.46 -8.00
CA HIS A 40 -6.40 -6.57 -7.04
C HIS A 40 -6.92 -6.60 -5.60
N ALA A 41 -6.13 -7.16 -4.68
CA ALA A 41 -6.41 -7.22 -3.26
C ALA A 41 -5.53 -6.24 -2.47
N GLY A 42 -5.87 -4.96 -2.54
CA GLY A 42 -5.15 -3.88 -1.84
C GLY A 42 -4.31 -3.02 -2.78
N THR A 43 -4.69 -1.74 -2.85
CA THR A 43 -4.02 -0.72 -3.67
C THR A 43 -2.60 -0.45 -3.15
N LEU A 44 -1.67 -0.20 -4.08
CA LEU A 44 -0.42 0.51 -3.86
C LEU A 44 -0.49 1.86 -4.58
N ASP A 45 0.01 2.89 -3.93
CA ASP A 45 0.12 4.22 -4.54
C ASP A 45 1.09 4.20 -5.74
N PRO A 46 1.03 5.16 -6.67
CA PRO A 46 1.89 5.16 -7.85
C PRO A 46 3.38 5.16 -7.50
N PHE A 47 3.82 6.00 -6.56
CA PHE A 47 5.22 6.07 -6.14
C PHE A 47 5.70 4.78 -5.43
N ALA A 48 4.79 4.03 -4.79
CA ALA A 48 5.11 2.83 -4.04
C ALA A 48 5.44 1.64 -4.96
N THR A 49 6.30 0.74 -4.46
CA THR A 49 6.73 -0.48 -5.14
C THR A 49 6.33 -1.74 -4.35
N GLY A 50 6.60 -2.90 -4.92
CA GLY A 50 6.51 -4.18 -4.22
C GLY A 50 5.23 -4.96 -4.50
N LEU A 51 4.92 -5.90 -3.64
CA LEU A 51 3.92 -6.93 -3.88
C LEU A 51 2.53 -6.36 -4.13
N LEU A 52 2.00 -6.62 -5.31
CA LEU A 52 0.61 -6.41 -5.68
C LEU A 52 -0.03 -7.76 -6.02
N LEU A 53 -1.03 -8.16 -5.23
CA LEU A 53 -1.77 -9.39 -5.44
C LEU A 53 -2.92 -9.11 -6.40
N LEU A 54 -2.87 -9.72 -7.58
CA LEU A 54 -3.91 -9.66 -8.60
C LEU A 54 -4.77 -10.92 -8.56
N LEU A 55 -6.03 -10.76 -8.96
CA LEU A 55 -7.01 -11.82 -9.04
C LEU A 55 -7.58 -11.84 -10.46
N SER A 56 -7.56 -13.00 -11.10
CA SER A 56 -8.02 -13.19 -12.49
C SER A 56 -9.13 -14.24 -12.57
N GLY A 57 -10.05 -14.04 -13.50
CA GLY A 57 -11.17 -14.95 -13.74
C GLY A 57 -12.06 -15.14 -12.52
N ARG A 58 -12.37 -16.39 -12.17
CA ARG A 58 -13.21 -16.74 -11.01
C ARG A 58 -12.57 -16.37 -9.67
N ALA A 59 -11.22 -16.26 -9.59
CA ALA A 59 -10.53 -15.84 -8.38
C ALA A 59 -10.91 -14.43 -7.92
N THR A 60 -11.44 -13.56 -8.80
CA THR A 60 -11.93 -12.23 -8.42
C THR A 60 -13.05 -12.25 -7.37
N LYS A 61 -13.78 -13.37 -7.24
CA LYS A 61 -14.81 -13.56 -6.21
C LYS A 61 -14.23 -13.75 -4.81
N LEU A 62 -12.96 -14.09 -4.71
CA LEU A 62 -12.24 -14.35 -3.46
C LEU A 62 -11.50 -13.10 -2.94
N ALA A 63 -11.72 -11.94 -3.53
CA ALA A 63 -11.00 -10.71 -3.17
C ALA A 63 -11.08 -10.38 -1.67
N SER A 64 -12.21 -10.62 -1.02
CA SER A 64 -12.41 -10.38 0.42
C SER A 64 -11.47 -11.20 1.30
N CYS A 65 -11.11 -12.43 0.90
CA CYS A 65 -10.18 -13.29 1.64
C CYS A 65 -8.76 -12.68 1.69
N PHE A 66 -8.35 -11.98 0.65
CA PHE A 66 -7.00 -11.43 0.53
C PHE A 66 -6.88 -9.97 0.95
N VAL A 67 -7.96 -9.19 0.83
CA VAL A 67 -7.96 -7.76 1.19
C VAL A 67 -7.71 -7.58 2.69
N GLY A 68 -8.28 -8.44 3.54
CA GLY A 68 -8.19 -8.38 5.00
C GLY A 68 -6.82 -8.74 5.60
N LEU A 69 -5.92 -9.34 4.83
CA LEU A 69 -4.62 -9.80 5.32
C LEU A 69 -3.74 -8.64 5.78
N ASP A 70 -2.87 -8.89 6.75
CA ASP A 70 -1.83 -7.97 7.20
C ASP A 70 -0.79 -7.73 6.09
N LYS A 71 -0.07 -6.63 6.18
CA LYS A 71 0.94 -6.24 5.21
C LYS A 71 2.24 -5.87 5.92
N ARG A 72 3.37 -6.19 5.27
CA ARG A 72 4.69 -5.74 5.69
C ARG A 72 5.27 -4.78 4.66
N TYR A 73 5.87 -3.71 5.16
CA TYR A 73 6.46 -2.67 4.34
C TYR A 73 7.85 -2.29 4.82
N ILE A 74 8.68 -1.83 3.88
CA ILE A 74 9.82 -0.99 4.17
C ILE A 74 9.52 0.40 3.61
N THR A 75 9.82 1.43 4.40
CA THR A 75 9.62 2.84 4.02
C THR A 75 10.77 3.70 4.51
N ASP A 76 11.18 4.65 3.68
CA ASP A 76 12.02 5.76 4.10
C ASP A 76 11.08 6.96 4.36
N VAL A 77 11.16 7.52 5.56
CA VAL A 77 10.41 8.71 5.97
C VAL A 77 11.35 9.89 6.03
N ALA A 78 11.12 10.89 5.17
CA ALA A 78 11.80 12.17 5.27
C ALA A 78 11.20 12.99 6.43
N LEU A 79 12.05 13.48 7.33
CA LEU A 79 11.67 14.16 8.57
C LEU A 79 11.80 15.70 8.47
N THR A 80 12.11 16.22 7.28
CA THR A 80 12.40 17.65 7.04
C THR A 80 11.24 18.42 6.44
N ALA A 81 10.18 17.73 6.00
CA ALA A 81 9.03 18.38 5.38
C ALA A 81 7.78 17.48 5.44
N ARG A 82 6.62 18.13 5.44
CA ARG A 82 5.34 17.51 5.06
C ARG A 82 4.97 17.86 3.64
N THR A 83 4.34 16.92 2.94
CA THR A 83 3.80 17.16 1.61
C THR A 83 2.27 17.06 1.60
N SER A 84 1.64 17.68 0.62
CA SER A 84 0.17 17.73 0.50
C SER A 84 -0.49 16.36 0.35
N THR A 85 0.27 15.35 -0.10
CA THR A 85 -0.20 13.96 -0.26
C THR A 85 0.39 12.98 0.76
N GLY A 86 1.38 13.42 1.56
CA GLY A 86 2.14 12.59 2.50
C GLY A 86 3.15 11.66 1.80
N ASP A 87 3.46 11.94 0.53
CA ASP A 87 4.39 11.20 -0.33
C ASP A 87 5.15 12.16 -1.27
N PRO A 88 6.14 11.70 -2.08
CA PRO A 88 6.95 12.57 -2.93
C PRO A 88 6.23 13.17 -4.14
N GLU A 89 4.99 12.74 -4.44
CA GLU A 89 4.18 13.30 -5.54
C GLU A 89 3.48 14.61 -5.13
N GLY A 90 3.41 14.91 -3.82
CA GLY A 90 2.80 16.13 -3.28
C GLY A 90 3.77 17.31 -3.19
N GLU A 91 3.20 18.52 -3.23
CA GLU A 91 3.95 19.74 -2.97
C GLU A 91 4.32 19.84 -1.48
N VAL A 92 5.48 20.41 -1.15
CA VAL A 92 5.86 20.72 0.24
C VAL A 92 4.90 21.77 0.79
N VAL A 93 4.19 21.43 1.85
CA VAL A 93 3.23 22.31 2.53
C VAL A 93 3.76 22.86 3.84
N GLU A 94 4.77 22.23 4.41
CA GLU A 94 5.41 22.63 5.66
C GLU A 94 6.86 22.14 5.69
N GLU A 95 7.81 23.04 5.92
CA GLU A 95 9.19 22.68 6.25
C GLU A 95 9.29 22.42 7.74
N LEU A 96 10.04 21.39 8.14
CA LEU A 96 10.16 20.92 9.51
C LEU A 96 11.62 20.88 9.95
N SER A 97 11.84 21.21 11.21
CA SER A 97 13.08 20.81 11.86
C SER A 97 12.97 19.33 12.23
N PRO A 98 13.97 18.50 11.86
CA PRO A 98 13.96 17.08 12.23
C PRO A 98 13.83 16.90 13.74
N PRO A 99 13.07 15.91 14.21
CA PRO A 99 13.01 15.60 15.63
C PRO A 99 14.37 15.10 16.14
N SER A 100 14.66 15.36 17.40
CA SER A 100 15.77 14.68 18.08
C SER A 100 15.51 13.16 18.10
N ARG A 101 16.57 12.39 18.36
CA ARG A 101 16.45 10.92 18.45
C ARG A 101 15.43 10.51 19.52
N ASP A 102 15.47 11.16 20.70
CA ASP A 102 14.57 10.85 21.81
C ASP A 102 13.10 11.16 21.44
N GLU A 103 12.86 12.27 20.75
CA GLU A 103 11.52 12.63 20.27
C GLU A 103 11.02 11.62 19.21
N LEU A 104 11.89 11.20 18.27
CA LEU A 104 11.54 10.18 17.28
C LEU A 104 11.20 8.85 17.96
N GLU A 105 12.01 8.39 18.91
CA GLU A 105 11.75 7.16 19.66
C GLU A 105 10.43 7.25 20.44
N ALA A 106 10.13 8.40 21.06
CA ALA A 106 8.85 8.62 21.73
C ALA A 106 7.65 8.57 20.76
N ARG A 107 7.79 9.13 19.54
CA ARG A 107 6.76 9.05 18.50
C ARG A 107 6.57 7.62 17.99
N LEU A 108 7.67 6.88 17.75
CA LEU A 108 7.64 5.48 17.35
C LEU A 108 6.96 4.59 18.40
N ALA A 109 7.24 4.83 19.70
CA ALA A 109 6.64 4.09 20.78
C ALA A 109 5.10 4.24 20.83
N ARG A 110 4.58 5.45 20.52
CA ARG A 110 3.13 5.72 20.46
C ARG A 110 2.43 5.09 19.27
N LEU A 111 3.19 4.72 18.23
CA LEU A 111 2.65 4.11 17.02
C LEU A 111 2.59 2.58 17.08
N ARG A 112 3.18 1.94 18.10
CA ARG A 112 3.11 0.48 18.26
C ARG A 112 1.78 0.05 18.87
N GLY A 113 1.21 -1.03 18.36
CA GLY A 113 -0.07 -1.56 18.80
C GLY A 113 -1.27 -0.93 18.08
N GLU A 114 -2.38 -0.76 18.80
CA GLU A 114 -3.59 -0.14 18.24
C GLU A 114 -3.46 1.40 18.24
N VAL A 115 -3.70 1.99 17.06
CA VAL A 115 -3.63 3.44 16.86
C VAL A 115 -4.80 3.92 16.01
N GLU A 116 -5.20 5.15 16.21
CA GLU A 116 -6.10 5.87 15.31
C GLU A 116 -5.31 6.88 14.50
N LEU A 117 -5.30 6.69 13.18
CA LEU A 117 -4.56 7.53 12.25
C LEU A 117 -5.51 8.21 11.26
N PRO A 118 -5.30 9.48 10.90
CA PRO A 118 -6.09 10.15 9.88
C PRO A 118 -5.90 9.47 8.51
N ILE A 119 -6.97 9.35 7.76
CA ILE A 119 -6.88 8.86 6.38
C ILE A 119 -6.31 9.98 5.51
N PRO A 120 -5.24 9.74 4.71
CA PRO A 120 -4.71 10.78 3.83
C PRO A 120 -5.75 11.30 2.84
N ALA A 121 -5.77 12.62 2.59
CA ALA A 121 -6.70 13.23 1.63
C ALA A 121 -6.52 12.67 0.21
N ALA A 122 -5.28 12.34 -0.18
CA ALA A 122 -4.98 11.67 -1.44
C ALA A 122 -5.28 10.16 -1.35
N SER A 123 -6.52 9.78 -1.02
CA SER A 123 -6.95 8.38 -0.89
C SER A 123 -8.22 8.07 -1.69
N ALA A 124 -8.52 6.78 -1.85
CA ALA A 124 -9.71 6.31 -2.54
C ALA A 124 -10.96 6.25 -1.67
N VAL A 125 -10.91 6.71 -0.42
CA VAL A 125 -12.06 6.79 0.49
C VAL A 125 -13.10 7.76 -0.07
N LYS A 126 -14.37 7.47 0.14
CA LYS A 126 -15.47 8.36 -0.29
C LYS A 126 -15.87 9.28 0.87
N ILE A 127 -15.94 10.57 0.58
CA ILE A 127 -16.48 11.62 1.46
C ILE A 127 -17.66 12.25 0.74
N GLY A 128 -18.85 12.20 1.34
CA GLY A 128 -20.06 12.72 0.69
C GLY A 128 -20.38 12.06 -0.67
N GLY A 129 -19.98 10.78 -0.88
CA GLY A 129 -20.21 10.05 -2.13
C GLY A 129 -19.10 10.22 -3.18
N GLU A 130 -18.18 11.18 -3.04
CA GLU A 130 -17.07 11.41 -3.95
C GLU A 130 -15.73 10.91 -3.36
N ARG A 131 -14.79 10.49 -4.21
CA ARG A 131 -13.47 10.03 -3.80
C ARG A 131 -12.64 11.18 -3.25
N ALA A 132 -12.02 11.02 -2.07
CA ALA A 132 -11.23 12.05 -1.40
C ALA A 132 -10.11 12.62 -2.29
N TYR A 133 -9.39 11.77 -3.05
CA TYR A 133 -8.35 12.25 -3.96
C TYR A 133 -8.86 13.19 -5.06
N LYS A 134 -10.15 13.08 -5.49
CA LYS A 134 -10.75 14.01 -6.46
C LYS A 134 -11.04 15.37 -5.83
N LEU A 135 -11.52 15.36 -4.58
CA LEU A 135 -11.74 16.58 -3.80
C LEU A 135 -10.42 17.30 -3.55
N ALA A 136 -9.38 16.57 -3.12
CA ALA A 136 -8.04 17.12 -2.90
C ALA A 136 -7.45 17.78 -4.16
N ARG A 137 -7.56 17.13 -5.34
CA ARG A 137 -7.09 17.71 -6.63
C ARG A 137 -7.82 18.98 -7.02
N ARG A 138 -9.04 19.20 -6.55
CA ARG A 138 -9.80 20.45 -6.78
C ARG A 138 -9.55 21.51 -5.71
N GLY A 139 -8.62 21.24 -4.78
CA GLY A 139 -8.31 22.16 -3.67
C GLY A 139 -9.40 22.21 -2.60
N VAL A 140 -10.38 21.29 -2.62
CA VAL A 140 -11.45 21.24 -1.62
C VAL A 140 -10.89 20.62 -0.34
N ARG A 141 -10.80 21.41 0.73
CA ARG A 141 -10.45 20.91 2.05
C ARG A 141 -11.64 20.16 2.62
N VAL A 142 -11.38 18.91 3.02
CA VAL A 142 -12.36 18.05 3.70
C VAL A 142 -11.75 17.54 5.00
N GLU A 143 -12.55 17.45 6.03
CA GLU A 143 -12.17 16.77 7.25
C GLU A 143 -12.09 15.26 6.97
N MET A 144 -10.91 14.71 7.10
CA MET A 144 -10.68 13.29 6.84
C MET A 144 -10.98 12.48 8.09
N PRO A 145 -11.73 11.36 7.97
CA PRO A 145 -11.98 10.50 9.11
C PRO A 145 -10.68 9.83 9.58
N THR A 146 -10.65 9.46 10.84
CA THR A 146 -9.61 8.58 11.38
C THR A 146 -9.92 7.11 11.06
N ARG A 147 -8.88 6.29 11.11
CA ARG A 147 -8.98 4.85 10.95
C ARG A 147 -8.20 4.16 12.05
N ARG A 148 -8.87 3.22 12.73
CA ARG A 148 -8.20 2.30 13.64
C ARG A 148 -7.32 1.36 12.83
N SER A 149 -6.07 1.24 13.24
CA SER A 149 -5.02 0.42 12.63
C SER A 149 -4.24 -0.28 13.73
N THR A 150 -3.71 -1.46 13.44
CA THR A 150 -2.78 -2.15 14.33
C THR A 150 -1.41 -2.18 13.67
N ILE A 151 -0.40 -1.66 14.37
CA ILE A 151 1.01 -1.75 13.97
C ILE A 151 1.65 -2.80 14.87
N SER A 152 1.69 -4.04 14.39
CA SER A 152 2.15 -5.20 15.17
C SER A 152 3.68 -5.29 15.26
N ALA A 153 4.40 -4.68 14.33
CA ALA A 153 5.85 -4.50 14.38
C ALA A 153 6.23 -3.15 13.77
N LEU A 154 7.21 -2.48 14.37
CA LEU A 154 7.75 -1.20 13.90
C LEU A 154 9.20 -1.10 14.36
N ASP A 155 10.12 -1.36 13.43
CA ASP A 155 11.55 -1.44 13.68
C ASP A 155 12.30 -0.40 12.85
N VAL A 156 13.27 0.27 13.49
CA VAL A 156 14.16 1.22 12.81
C VAL A 156 15.33 0.44 12.21
N ILE A 157 15.47 0.50 10.88
CA ILE A 157 16.58 -0.11 10.16
C ILE A 157 17.77 0.85 10.16
N THR A 158 17.54 2.11 9.77
CA THR A 158 18.55 3.18 9.79
C THR A 158 17.91 4.49 10.20
N TYR A 159 18.71 5.36 10.78
CA TYR A 159 18.32 6.71 11.18
C TYR A 159 19.44 7.69 10.86
N SER A 160 19.04 8.84 10.34
CA SER A 160 19.87 10.06 10.21
C SER A 160 19.05 11.26 10.70
N GLU A 161 19.70 12.43 10.79
CA GLU A 161 18.99 13.65 11.21
C GLU A 161 17.79 13.99 10.31
N SER A 162 17.83 13.67 9.02
CA SER A 162 16.80 14.05 8.06
C SER A 162 15.86 12.91 7.63
N GLU A 163 16.17 11.66 8.00
CA GLU A 163 15.46 10.49 7.49
C GLU A 163 15.51 9.31 8.45
N VAL A 164 14.42 8.54 8.50
CA VAL A 164 14.36 7.24 9.16
C VAL A 164 13.85 6.17 8.19
N ARG A 165 14.54 5.02 8.14
CA ARG A 165 14.10 3.84 7.43
C ARG A 165 13.48 2.85 8.40
N LEU A 166 12.27 2.42 8.07
CA LEU A 166 11.45 1.58 8.93
C LEU A 166 11.08 0.27 8.22
N ASP A 167 11.04 -0.82 9.00
CA ASP A 167 10.33 -2.05 8.68
C ASP A 167 9.08 -2.10 9.55
N LEU A 168 7.91 -2.25 8.94
CA LEU A 168 6.67 -2.24 9.68
C LEU A 168 5.69 -3.30 9.19
N ARG A 169 5.01 -3.96 10.15
CA ARG A 169 3.92 -4.89 9.90
C ARG A 169 2.62 -4.27 10.43
N VAL A 170 1.62 -4.17 9.57
CA VAL A 170 0.39 -3.42 9.85
C VAL A 170 -0.86 -4.17 9.41
N SER A 171 -1.96 -3.94 10.11
CA SER A 171 -3.27 -4.46 9.74
C SER A 171 -3.76 -3.92 8.39
N SER A 172 -4.69 -4.63 7.79
CA SER A 172 -5.29 -4.22 6.52
C SER A 172 -5.88 -2.82 6.55
N GLY A 173 -5.58 -2.06 5.51
CA GLY A 173 -6.12 -0.72 5.31
C GLY A 173 -5.38 0.39 6.07
N THR A 174 -4.30 0.07 6.79
CA THR A 174 -3.39 1.07 7.33
C THR A 174 -2.70 1.84 6.20
N TYR A 175 -2.67 3.16 6.33
CA TYR A 175 -1.93 4.03 5.42
C TYR A 175 -0.55 4.33 6.01
N VAL A 176 0.51 3.80 5.38
CA VAL A 176 1.89 4.05 5.83
C VAL A 176 2.23 5.54 5.74
N ARG A 177 1.63 6.28 4.82
CA ARG A 177 1.74 7.75 4.74
C ARG A 177 1.23 8.45 6.01
N ALA A 178 0.18 7.93 6.63
CA ALA A 178 -0.30 8.45 7.91
C ALA A 178 0.65 8.13 9.07
N VAL A 179 1.34 6.99 9.03
CA VAL A 179 2.43 6.67 9.97
C VAL A 179 3.58 7.67 9.81
N ALA A 180 3.99 7.97 8.57
CA ALA A 180 5.04 8.94 8.29
C ALA A 180 4.67 10.36 8.76
N ASP A 181 3.41 10.78 8.54
CA ASP A 181 2.92 12.08 9.02
C ASP A 181 2.91 12.16 10.56
N ALA A 182 2.52 11.09 11.25
CA ALA A 182 2.56 11.01 12.71
C ALA A 182 3.98 11.04 13.29
N LEU A 183 4.99 10.64 12.50
CA LEU A 183 6.41 10.81 12.85
C LEU A 183 6.91 12.24 12.59
N GLY A 184 6.12 13.08 11.94
CA GLY A 184 6.48 14.45 11.57
C GLY A 184 7.22 14.52 10.25
N GLY A 185 6.74 13.81 9.21
CA GLY A 185 7.39 13.80 7.91
C GLY A 185 6.47 13.30 6.80
N HIS A 186 7.05 12.77 5.73
CA HIS A 186 6.31 12.12 4.65
C HIS A 186 7.05 10.86 4.17
N CYS A 187 6.32 9.92 3.56
CA CYS A 187 6.93 8.76 2.89
C CYS A 187 7.76 9.22 1.70
N ARG A 188 9.08 9.05 1.73
CA ARG A 188 9.96 9.26 0.57
C ARG A 188 9.97 8.04 -0.35
N THR A 189 10.02 6.85 0.24
CA THR A 189 9.87 5.57 -0.47
C THR A 189 8.87 4.69 0.27
N LEU A 190 8.28 3.75 -0.46
CA LEU A 190 7.39 2.74 0.13
C LEU A 190 7.48 1.46 -0.68
N ARG A 191 7.84 0.35 -0.04
CA ARG A 191 7.87 -0.97 -0.66
C ARG A 191 7.09 -1.97 0.16
N ARG A 192 6.07 -2.57 -0.43
CA ARG A 192 5.33 -3.66 0.20
C ARG A 192 6.03 -4.99 -0.04
N LEU A 193 6.47 -5.64 1.04
CA LEU A 193 7.16 -6.92 0.98
C LEU A 193 6.21 -8.10 1.05
N GLU A 194 5.16 -7.99 1.91
CA GLU A 194 4.27 -9.13 2.18
C GLU A 194 2.80 -8.71 2.21
N ILE A 195 1.93 -9.64 1.84
CA ILE A 195 0.47 -9.62 2.04
C ILE A 195 0.10 -10.97 2.64
N GLY A 196 -0.15 -11.03 3.95
CA GLY A 196 -0.33 -12.29 4.68
C GLY A 196 0.84 -13.25 4.40
N PRO A 197 0.56 -14.47 3.92
CA PRO A 197 1.60 -15.47 3.62
C PRO A 197 2.31 -15.31 2.26
N PHE A 198 2.01 -14.25 1.50
CA PHE A 198 2.58 -14.02 0.18
C PHE A 198 3.72 -13.01 0.25
N SER A 199 4.90 -13.37 -0.31
CA SER A 199 6.09 -12.52 -0.38
C SER A 199 6.28 -11.94 -1.77
N VAL A 200 6.91 -10.76 -1.85
CA VAL A 200 7.35 -10.15 -3.10
C VAL A 200 8.41 -11.00 -3.81
N ASP A 201 9.17 -11.80 -3.07
CA ASP A 201 10.19 -12.69 -3.62
C ASP A 201 9.59 -13.82 -4.47
N GLU A 202 8.29 -14.08 -4.30
CA GLU A 202 7.54 -15.05 -5.10
C GLU A 202 6.91 -14.42 -6.36
N ALA A 203 7.13 -13.13 -6.59
CA ALA A 203 6.44 -12.40 -7.66
C ALA A 203 6.84 -12.92 -9.06
N ASP A 204 5.86 -13.42 -9.76
CA ASP A 204 5.95 -13.85 -11.16
C ASP A 204 4.63 -13.47 -11.87
N PRO A 205 4.65 -12.45 -12.75
CA PRO A 205 3.45 -11.97 -13.44
C PRO A 205 2.93 -12.95 -14.51
N GLN A 206 3.62 -14.05 -14.75
CA GLN A 206 3.20 -15.11 -15.69
C GLN A 206 2.59 -16.32 -14.96
N ARG A 207 2.83 -16.46 -13.65
CA ARG A 207 2.36 -17.57 -12.83
C ARG A 207 0.97 -17.27 -12.26
N PHE A 208 0.01 -18.14 -12.60
CA PHE A 208 -1.33 -18.15 -12.00
C PHE A 208 -1.35 -19.24 -10.92
N ILE A 209 -1.43 -18.83 -9.66
CA ILE A 209 -1.60 -19.72 -8.52
C ILE A 209 -3.07 -20.13 -8.49
N PRO A 210 -3.41 -21.43 -8.53
CA PRO A 210 -4.79 -21.89 -8.45
C PRO A 210 -5.50 -21.31 -7.21
N PRO A 211 -6.81 -20.97 -7.31
CA PRO A 211 -7.54 -20.38 -6.18
C PRO A 211 -7.47 -21.21 -4.90
N ASP A 212 -7.60 -22.53 -5.00
CA ASP A 212 -7.57 -23.44 -3.85
C ASP A 212 -6.18 -23.48 -3.18
N ASP A 213 -5.11 -23.48 -3.99
CA ASP A 213 -3.73 -23.42 -3.49
C ASP A 213 -3.46 -22.09 -2.78
N ALA A 214 -3.99 -20.98 -3.32
CA ALA A 214 -3.85 -19.67 -2.69
C ALA A 214 -4.65 -19.58 -1.38
N LEU A 215 -5.85 -20.15 -1.31
CA LEU A 215 -6.65 -20.21 -0.10
C LEU A 215 -6.03 -21.14 0.95
N GLY A 216 -5.42 -22.25 0.53
CA GLY A 216 -4.74 -23.18 1.43
C GLY A 216 -3.53 -22.59 2.15
N ARG A 217 -3.06 -21.40 1.74
CA ARG A 217 -1.97 -20.65 2.39
C ARG A 217 -2.46 -19.72 3.51
N LEU A 218 -3.78 -19.41 3.59
CA LEU A 218 -4.38 -18.51 4.58
C LEU A 218 -4.61 -19.21 5.91
#